data_8d3a5a656de36901e3e3b059cb7c79c0
#
_entry.id   8d3a5a656de36901e3e3b059cb7c79c0
#
_cell.length_a   1.000
_cell.length_b   1.000
_cell.length_c   1.000
_cell.angle_alpha   90.00
_cell.angle_beta   90.00
_cell.angle_gamma   90.00
#
_symmetry.space_group_name_H-M   'P 1'
#
loop_
_entity.id
_entity.type
_entity.pdbx_description
1 polymer ?
#
loop_
_entity_poly.entity_id
_entity_poly.type
_entity_poly.pdbx_seq_one_letter_code
_entity_poly.pdbx_strand_id
1 'polypeptide(L)'
;MAEDAKEATGSMGDDTPLAVLSDKYRPLYHYFRQNFSQVTNPPIDSLRENKVMSLKTRFGNLGNILDFDNLTEENIYVLDSPVLSNSQFDKFIDFFGKNQRILECLFDKNSDLESALENLKNQAEQAAREGITQLVLTDKNISSEKLPMPMLLCIGAVNTCLLYTSPSPRDLYR
;
A
#
# COMPACT_ATOMS: atom_id res chain seq x y z
N MET A 1 4.66 -3.80 26.91
CA MET A 1 4.04 -5.14 26.87
C MET A 1 5.07 -6.25 26.85
N ALA A 2 6.00 -6.31 25.90
CA ALA A 2 7.05 -7.34 25.94
C ALA A 2 7.99 -7.20 27.15
N GLU A 3 8.34 -5.98 27.54
CA GLU A 3 9.18 -5.70 28.71
C GLU A 3 8.49 -6.01 30.04
N ASP A 4 7.16 -5.82 30.10
CA ASP A 4 6.38 -6.05 31.30
C ASP A 4 5.80 -7.46 31.39
N ALA A 5 6.05 -8.32 30.39
CA ALA A 5 5.49 -9.68 30.28
C ALA A 5 3.95 -9.71 30.43
N LYS A 6 3.27 -8.65 30.02
CA LYS A 6 1.81 -8.55 30.07
C LYS A 6 1.21 -8.85 28.72
N GLU A 7 0.16 -9.65 28.68
CA GLU A 7 -0.66 -9.79 27.49
C GLU A 7 -1.35 -8.47 27.16
N ALA A 8 -1.40 -8.18 25.86
CA ALA A 8 -2.28 -7.13 25.39
C ALA A 8 -3.73 -7.59 25.62
N THR A 9 -4.41 -6.95 26.55
CA THR A 9 -5.87 -7.04 26.61
C THR A 9 -6.38 -6.37 25.33
N GLY A 10 -6.76 -7.16 24.34
CA GLY A 10 -7.38 -6.66 23.12
C GLY A 10 -8.70 -5.96 23.42
N SER A 11 -9.10 -5.07 22.55
CA SER A 11 -10.43 -4.50 22.57
C SER A 11 -11.45 -5.63 22.40
N MET A 12 -12.33 -5.80 23.36
CA MET A 12 -13.35 -6.85 23.39
C MET A 12 -14.57 -6.51 22.52
N GLY A 13 -14.57 -5.41 21.87
CA GLY A 13 -15.64 -4.93 21.00
C GLY A 13 -15.49 -3.47 20.67
N ASP A 14 -16.30 -3.00 19.75
CA ASP A 14 -16.36 -1.60 19.32
C ASP A 14 -17.82 -1.21 19.08
N ASP A 15 -18.35 -0.42 20.00
CA ASP A 15 -19.71 0.11 19.95
C ASP A 15 -19.83 1.38 19.09
N THR A 16 -18.78 1.74 18.36
CA THR A 16 -18.82 2.90 17.47
C THR A 16 -19.87 2.68 16.39
N PRO A 17 -20.81 3.62 16.19
CA PRO A 17 -21.79 3.53 15.13
C PRO A 17 -21.15 3.39 13.74
N LEU A 18 -21.85 2.75 12.81
CA LEU A 18 -21.45 2.68 11.41
C LEU A 18 -21.16 4.08 10.86
N ALA A 19 -20.13 4.20 10.04
CA ALA A 19 -19.71 5.48 9.46
C ALA A 19 -20.85 6.19 8.71
N VAL A 20 -21.72 5.41 8.03
CA VAL A 20 -22.89 5.94 7.31
C VAL A 20 -23.92 6.63 8.21
N LEU A 21 -23.93 6.32 9.50
CA LEU A 21 -24.83 6.94 10.49
C LEU A 21 -24.19 8.14 11.20
N SER A 22 -22.96 8.49 10.87
CA SER A 22 -22.24 9.61 11.49
C SER A 22 -22.54 10.92 10.75
N ASP A 23 -22.84 11.97 11.50
CA ASP A 23 -22.95 13.36 11.02
C ASP A 23 -21.58 14.06 10.89
N LYS A 24 -20.52 13.40 11.33
CA LYS A 24 -19.13 13.88 11.26
C LYS A 24 -18.41 13.24 10.10
N TYR A 25 -17.42 13.97 9.57
CA TYR A 25 -16.52 13.42 8.57
C TYR A 25 -15.92 12.09 9.03
N ARG A 26 -15.98 11.10 8.16
CA ARG A 26 -15.32 9.80 8.33
C ARG A 26 -14.46 9.48 7.12
N PRO A 27 -13.22 9.03 7.31
CA PRO A 27 -12.38 8.60 6.20
C PRO A 27 -13.00 7.37 5.49
N LEU A 28 -12.72 7.26 4.20
CA LEU A 28 -13.34 6.26 3.32
C LEU A 28 -13.25 4.83 3.87
N TYR A 29 -12.13 4.43 4.48
CA TYR A 29 -11.94 3.08 5.00
C TYR A 29 -12.89 2.70 6.15
N HIS A 30 -13.48 3.68 6.86
CA HIS A 30 -14.47 3.41 7.90
C HIS A 30 -15.78 2.86 7.34
N TYR A 31 -16.08 3.11 6.06
CA TYR A 31 -17.29 2.60 5.40
C TYR A 31 -17.19 1.12 5.01
N PHE A 32 -15.97 0.55 5.01
CA PHE A 32 -15.71 -0.88 4.72
C PHE A 32 -15.49 -1.71 5.97
N ARG A 33 -15.77 -1.15 7.13
CA ARG A 33 -15.59 -1.84 8.40
C ARG A 33 -16.64 -2.90 8.61
N GLN A 34 -16.21 -4.09 8.98
CA GLN A 34 -17.11 -5.18 9.37
C GLN A 34 -17.68 -4.95 10.76
N ASN A 35 -18.92 -5.34 10.95
CA ASN A 35 -19.67 -5.15 12.20
C ASN A 35 -19.83 -6.45 13.00
N PHE A 36 -18.98 -7.43 12.79
CA PHE A 36 -18.97 -8.68 13.52
C PHE A 36 -17.57 -9.01 14.03
N SER A 37 -17.52 -9.73 15.15
CA SER A 37 -16.26 -10.19 15.72
C SER A 37 -15.67 -11.31 14.89
N GLN A 38 -14.40 -11.21 14.56
CA GLN A 38 -13.62 -12.27 13.94
C GLN A 38 -12.56 -12.76 14.92
N VAL A 39 -12.40 -14.07 15.00
CA VAL A 39 -11.29 -14.67 15.74
C VAL A 39 -10.02 -14.50 14.90
N THR A 40 -8.96 -13.96 15.50
CA THR A 40 -7.63 -13.94 14.88
C THR A 40 -7.07 -15.36 14.80
N ASN A 41 -6.59 -15.75 13.62
CA ASN A 41 -5.96 -17.04 13.39
C ASN A 41 -4.51 -16.86 12.95
N PRO A 42 -3.57 -17.63 13.50
CA PRO A 42 -3.70 -18.40 14.74
C PRO A 42 -3.70 -17.50 15.99
N PRO A 43 -4.25 -17.94 17.11
CA PRO A 43 -4.15 -17.19 18.36
C PRO A 43 -2.70 -17.21 18.85
N ILE A 44 -2.02 -16.10 18.68
CA ILE A 44 -0.62 -15.91 19.05
C ILE A 44 -0.57 -14.89 20.17
N ASP A 45 0.06 -15.26 21.29
CA ASP A 45 0.32 -14.31 22.35
C ASP A 45 1.44 -13.32 21.97
N SER A 46 1.47 -12.16 22.63
CA SER A 46 2.42 -11.09 22.34
C SER A 46 3.89 -11.49 22.52
N LEU A 47 4.18 -12.52 23.28
CA LEU A 47 5.54 -13.01 23.51
C LEU A 47 6.02 -13.90 22.36
N ARG A 48 5.10 -14.64 21.75
CA ARG A 48 5.40 -15.51 20.58
C ARG A 48 5.40 -14.75 19.28
N GLU A 49 4.69 -13.65 19.19
CA GLU A 49 4.54 -12.85 17.97
C GLU A 49 5.91 -12.50 17.38
N ASN A 50 6.85 -12.03 18.19
CA ASN A 50 8.21 -11.70 17.75
C ASN A 50 9.00 -12.89 17.19
N LYS A 51 8.61 -14.13 17.50
CA LYS A 51 9.30 -15.34 17.05
C LYS A 51 8.70 -15.91 15.77
N VAL A 52 7.38 -15.76 15.59
CA VAL A 52 6.63 -16.44 14.53
C VAL A 52 6.16 -15.48 13.41
N MET A 53 6.14 -14.18 13.69
CA MET A 53 5.70 -13.16 12.73
C MET A 53 6.84 -12.21 12.40
N SER A 54 6.92 -11.81 11.15
CA SER A 54 7.83 -10.78 10.69
C SER A 54 7.08 -9.71 9.92
N LEU A 55 7.35 -8.45 10.24
CA LEU A 55 6.86 -7.29 9.49
C LEU A 55 7.85 -6.83 8.40
N LYS A 56 8.92 -7.61 8.17
CA LYS A 56 9.89 -7.30 7.13
C LYS A 56 9.23 -7.36 5.76
N THR A 57 9.40 -6.31 5.01
CA THR A 57 8.92 -6.19 3.63
C THR A 57 10.10 -6.02 2.69
N ARG A 58 10.06 -6.72 1.57
CA ARG A 58 11.08 -6.64 0.53
C ARG A 58 10.50 -5.97 -0.70
N PHE A 59 11.22 -4.98 -1.22
CA PHE A 59 10.88 -4.28 -2.44
C PHE A 59 11.97 -4.52 -3.48
N GLY A 60 11.57 -4.83 -4.69
CA GLY A 60 12.45 -5.10 -5.80
C GLY A 60 11.93 -6.24 -6.66
N ASN A 61 12.63 -6.50 -7.75
CA ASN A 61 12.32 -7.59 -8.66
C ASN A 61 13.43 -8.63 -8.59
N LEU A 62 13.10 -9.83 -8.14
CA LEU A 62 14.01 -10.98 -8.11
C LEU A 62 14.28 -11.56 -9.51
N GLY A 63 13.56 -11.11 -10.53
CA GLY A 63 13.63 -11.72 -11.85
C GLY A 63 12.95 -13.09 -11.89
N ASN A 64 13.51 -14.00 -12.66
CA ASN A 64 13.04 -15.38 -12.72
C ASN A 64 13.52 -16.16 -11.48
N ILE A 65 12.62 -16.44 -10.55
CA ILE A 65 12.95 -17.18 -9.32
C ILE A 65 13.39 -18.63 -9.54
N LEU A 66 13.22 -19.15 -10.75
CA LEU A 66 13.70 -20.49 -11.13
C LEU A 66 15.12 -20.46 -11.70
N ASP A 67 15.66 -19.29 -11.96
CA ASP A 67 17.01 -19.08 -12.45
C ASP A 67 17.93 -18.70 -11.28
N PHE A 68 18.38 -19.71 -10.57
CA PHE A 68 19.18 -19.54 -9.35
C PHE A 68 20.55 -18.88 -9.59
N ASP A 69 21.07 -18.98 -10.80
CA ASP A 69 22.41 -18.45 -11.14
C ASP A 69 22.37 -16.93 -11.37
N ASN A 70 21.20 -16.39 -11.71
CA ASN A 70 20.98 -14.96 -11.98
C ASN A 70 20.14 -14.24 -10.93
N LEU A 71 19.86 -14.87 -9.79
CA LEU A 71 19.21 -14.22 -8.66
C LEU A 71 20.15 -13.18 -8.04
N THR A 72 19.82 -11.92 -8.17
CA THR A 72 20.58 -10.82 -7.56
C THR A 72 19.80 -10.23 -6.41
N GLU A 73 20.25 -10.44 -5.18
CA GLU A 73 19.71 -9.78 -3.99
C GLU A 73 20.10 -8.30 -3.94
N GLU A 74 21.05 -7.85 -4.73
CA GLU A 74 21.56 -6.48 -4.76
C GLU A 74 20.49 -5.43 -5.12
N ASN A 75 19.45 -5.85 -5.81
CA ASN A 75 18.34 -4.97 -6.23
C ASN A 75 17.13 -5.03 -5.29
N ILE A 76 17.29 -5.60 -4.09
CA ILE A 76 16.19 -5.73 -3.13
C ILE A 76 16.43 -4.80 -1.96
N TYR A 77 15.46 -3.92 -1.73
CA TYR A 77 15.42 -3.09 -0.53
C TYR A 77 14.61 -3.79 0.57
N VAL A 78 15.22 -4.00 1.72
CA VAL A 78 14.58 -4.66 2.86
C VAL A 78 14.20 -3.63 3.90
N LEU A 79 12.92 -3.58 4.23
CA LEU A 79 12.38 -2.80 5.35
C LEU A 79 12.15 -3.73 6.54
N ASP A 80 12.73 -3.42 7.67
CA ASP A 80 12.52 -4.16 8.92
C ASP A 80 11.18 -3.86 9.58
N SER A 81 10.57 -2.71 9.24
CA SER A 81 9.28 -2.26 9.76
C SER A 81 8.49 -1.53 8.68
N PRO A 82 7.15 -1.63 8.69
CA PRO A 82 6.29 -0.84 7.79
C PRO A 82 6.22 0.64 8.21
N VAL A 83 6.73 0.99 9.38
CA VAL A 83 6.78 2.37 9.87
C VAL A 83 8.11 2.98 9.48
N LEU A 84 8.06 4.03 8.69
CA LEU A 84 9.23 4.75 8.19
C LEU A 84 9.23 6.18 8.70
N SER A 85 10.41 6.65 9.11
CA SER A 85 10.66 8.09 9.24
C SER A 85 10.86 8.72 7.86
N ASN A 86 10.71 10.05 7.75
CA ASN A 86 10.93 10.74 6.48
C ASN A 86 12.31 10.44 5.88
N SER A 87 13.35 10.42 6.71
CA SER A 87 14.71 10.12 6.26
C SER A 87 14.90 8.68 5.77
N GLN A 88 14.16 7.72 6.33
CA GLN A 88 14.15 6.33 5.84
C GLN A 88 13.39 6.22 4.53
N PHE A 89 12.29 6.95 4.39
CA PHE A 89 11.54 7.01 3.14
C PHE A 89 12.37 7.64 2.01
N ASP A 90 13.10 8.73 2.28
CA ASP A 90 13.99 9.35 1.30
C ASP A 90 15.08 8.36 0.83
N LYS A 91 15.71 7.62 1.74
CA LYS A 91 16.67 6.55 1.39
C LYS A 91 16.04 5.43 0.55
N PHE A 92 14.79 5.08 0.85
CA PHE A 92 14.04 4.09 0.08
C PHE A 92 13.82 4.59 -1.36
N ILE A 93 13.42 5.85 -1.54
CA ILE A 93 13.25 6.45 -2.85
C ILE A 93 14.58 6.54 -3.61
N ASP A 94 15.65 6.97 -2.95
CA ASP A 94 16.99 7.11 -3.54
C ASP A 94 17.54 5.75 -4.03
N PHE A 95 17.24 4.67 -3.33
CA PHE A 95 17.68 3.32 -3.71
C PHE A 95 17.16 2.91 -5.09
N PHE A 96 15.90 3.23 -5.40
CA PHE A 96 15.32 2.88 -6.70
C PHE A 96 15.69 3.89 -7.80
N GLY A 97 16.11 5.09 -7.46
CA GLY A 97 16.58 6.11 -8.38
C GLY A 97 15.67 6.30 -9.61
N LYS A 98 16.16 5.91 -10.79
CA LYS A 98 15.42 6.03 -12.06
C LYS A 98 14.33 4.97 -12.24
N ASN A 99 14.36 3.90 -11.45
CA ASN A 99 13.41 2.79 -11.55
C ASN A 99 12.12 3.04 -10.74
N GLN A 100 11.98 4.22 -10.17
CA GLN A 100 10.78 4.64 -9.45
C GLN A 100 10.10 5.83 -10.12
N ARG A 101 8.79 5.95 -9.92
CA ARG A 101 8.01 7.11 -10.33
C ARG A 101 7.04 7.52 -9.23
N ILE A 102 7.03 8.83 -8.94
CA ILE A 102 6.07 9.43 -8.01
C ILE A 102 4.84 9.86 -8.80
N LEU A 103 3.67 9.41 -8.36
CA LEU A 103 2.37 9.77 -8.90
C LEU A 103 1.61 10.58 -7.86
N GLU A 104 1.21 11.80 -8.22
CA GLU A 104 0.43 12.66 -7.33
C GLU A 104 -1.04 12.24 -7.33
N CYS A 105 -1.54 11.89 -6.14
CA CYS A 105 -2.94 11.54 -5.90
C CYS A 105 -3.75 12.77 -5.51
N LEU A 106 -3.71 13.77 -6.37
CA LEU A 106 -4.38 15.06 -6.20
C LEU A 106 -5.26 15.36 -7.42
N PHE A 107 -6.35 16.09 -7.21
CA PHE A 107 -7.19 16.59 -8.29
C PHE A 107 -7.58 18.05 -8.04
N ASP A 108 -7.84 18.77 -9.11
CA ASP A 108 -8.25 20.16 -9.01
C ASP A 108 -9.67 20.26 -8.44
N LYS A 109 -9.89 21.23 -7.56
CA LYS A 109 -11.18 21.46 -6.87
C LYS A 109 -12.38 21.55 -7.81
N ASN A 110 -12.18 22.02 -9.04
CA ASN A 110 -13.20 22.19 -10.06
C ASN A 110 -13.25 21.02 -11.06
N SER A 111 -12.44 19.97 -10.84
CA SER A 111 -12.44 18.79 -11.71
C SER A 111 -13.22 17.65 -11.07
N ASP A 112 -13.47 16.63 -11.86
CA ASP A 112 -14.14 15.41 -11.46
C ASP A 112 -13.14 14.37 -10.93
N LEU A 113 -13.49 13.73 -9.81
CA LEU A 113 -12.67 12.70 -9.19
C LEU A 113 -12.49 11.47 -10.09
N GLU A 114 -13.53 11.10 -10.85
CA GLU A 114 -13.47 9.94 -11.76
C GLU A 114 -12.44 10.15 -12.86
N SER A 115 -12.47 11.33 -13.49
CA SER A 115 -11.50 11.73 -14.51
C SER A 115 -10.06 11.78 -13.95
N ALA A 116 -9.91 12.24 -12.70
CA ALA A 116 -8.61 12.26 -12.04
C ALA A 116 -8.06 10.85 -11.75
N LEU A 117 -8.91 9.92 -11.32
CA LEU A 117 -8.55 8.51 -11.14
C LEU A 117 -8.19 7.84 -12.46
N GLU A 118 -8.91 8.14 -13.56
CA GLU A 118 -8.59 7.62 -14.88
C GLU A 118 -7.22 8.13 -15.36
N ASN A 119 -6.94 9.40 -15.16
CA ASN A 119 -5.62 9.96 -15.47
C ASN A 119 -4.50 9.29 -14.63
N LEU A 120 -4.74 9.03 -13.34
CA LEU A 120 -3.79 8.32 -12.47
C LEU A 120 -3.50 6.91 -13.00
N LYS A 121 -4.53 6.17 -13.43
CA LYS A 121 -4.40 4.85 -14.07
C LYS A 121 -3.53 4.91 -15.32
N ASN A 122 -3.79 5.88 -16.19
CA ASN A 122 -3.02 6.06 -17.43
C ASN A 122 -1.54 6.37 -17.12
N GLN A 123 -1.25 7.19 -16.13
CA GLN A 123 0.11 7.47 -15.70
C GLN A 123 0.81 6.23 -15.13
N ALA A 124 0.10 5.41 -14.34
CA ALA A 124 0.62 4.16 -13.80
C ALA A 124 0.91 3.13 -14.90
N GLU A 125 0.00 3.00 -15.88
CA GLU A 125 0.18 2.12 -17.04
C GLU A 125 1.39 2.55 -17.86
N GLN A 126 1.50 3.85 -18.16
CA GLN A 126 2.64 4.37 -18.91
C GLN A 126 3.95 4.08 -18.16
N ALA A 127 4.01 4.32 -16.87
CA ALA A 127 5.20 4.03 -16.06
C ALA A 127 5.58 2.55 -16.12
N ALA A 128 4.60 1.64 -16.03
CA ALA A 128 4.85 0.20 -16.15
C ALA A 128 5.38 -0.17 -17.54
N ARG A 129 4.82 0.42 -18.62
CA ARG A 129 5.31 0.22 -20.01
C ARG A 129 6.73 0.75 -20.23
N GLU A 130 7.13 1.78 -19.50
CA GLU A 130 8.50 2.33 -19.51
C GLU A 130 9.47 1.53 -18.65
N GLY A 131 9.02 0.44 -18.00
CA GLY A 131 9.86 -0.44 -17.18
C GLY A 131 10.11 0.06 -15.76
N ILE A 132 9.32 1.01 -15.29
CA ILE A 132 9.38 1.48 -13.90
C ILE A 132 8.91 0.34 -12.98
N THR A 133 9.72 0.00 -11.98
CA THR A 133 9.47 -1.12 -11.07
C THR A 133 8.81 -0.69 -9.76
N GLN A 134 8.89 0.60 -9.40
CA GLN A 134 8.33 1.14 -8.17
C GLN A 134 7.45 2.37 -8.46
N LEU A 135 6.19 2.31 -8.06
CA LEU A 135 5.27 3.44 -8.08
C LEU A 135 5.04 3.94 -6.65
N VAL A 136 5.22 5.23 -6.48
CA VAL A 136 4.99 5.92 -5.20
C VAL A 136 3.78 6.81 -5.34
N LEU A 137 2.70 6.49 -4.66
CA LEU A 137 1.50 7.30 -4.61
C LEU A 137 1.61 8.30 -3.46
N THR A 138 1.42 9.58 -3.74
CA THR A 138 1.56 10.63 -2.73
C THR A 138 0.48 11.70 -2.84
N ASP A 139 0.07 12.23 -1.70
CA ASP A 139 -0.82 13.39 -1.57
C ASP A 139 -0.10 14.61 -0.95
N LYS A 140 1.24 14.58 -0.91
CA LYS A 140 2.07 15.55 -0.17
C LYS A 140 1.83 17.02 -0.56
N ASN A 141 1.44 17.29 -1.80
CA ASN A 141 1.32 18.65 -2.34
C ASN A 141 -0.11 19.21 -2.29
N ILE A 142 -0.84 18.93 -1.21
CA ILE A 142 -2.18 19.44 -0.97
C ILE A 142 -2.15 20.98 -0.91
N SER A 143 -3.12 21.62 -1.54
CA SER A 143 -3.30 23.07 -1.53
C SER A 143 -4.79 23.46 -1.52
N SER A 144 -5.09 24.77 -1.50
CA SER A 144 -6.46 25.25 -1.60
C SER A 144 -7.16 24.88 -2.92
N GLU A 145 -6.38 24.68 -3.97
CA GLU A 145 -6.86 24.37 -5.32
C GLU A 145 -6.75 22.89 -5.68
N LYS A 146 -5.81 22.16 -5.02
CA LYS A 146 -5.57 20.74 -5.23
C LYS A 146 -5.99 19.93 -4.02
N LEU A 147 -7.03 19.14 -4.18
CA LEU A 147 -7.60 18.28 -3.16
C LEU A 147 -7.01 16.87 -3.23
N PRO A 148 -6.84 16.18 -2.09
CA PRO A 148 -6.36 14.80 -2.10
C PRO A 148 -7.45 13.85 -2.58
N MET A 149 -7.10 12.97 -3.49
CA MET A 149 -7.92 11.79 -3.80
C MET A 149 -7.87 10.82 -2.61
N PRO A 150 -8.98 10.12 -2.28
CA PRO A 150 -8.94 9.08 -1.25
C PRO A 150 -7.91 8.01 -1.63
N MET A 151 -6.85 7.87 -0.85
CA MET A 151 -5.71 6.99 -1.16
C MET A 151 -6.14 5.53 -1.40
N LEU A 152 -7.18 5.06 -0.71
CA LEU A 152 -7.74 3.72 -0.92
C LEU A 152 -8.27 3.53 -2.35
N LEU A 153 -8.92 4.56 -2.92
CA LEU A 153 -9.37 4.53 -4.32
C LEU A 153 -8.18 4.56 -5.29
N CYS A 154 -7.18 5.39 -5.00
CA CYS A 154 -5.96 5.48 -5.83
C CYS A 154 -5.23 4.13 -5.90
N ILE A 155 -5.01 3.49 -4.75
CA ILE A 155 -4.36 2.17 -4.67
C ILE A 155 -5.20 1.13 -5.42
N GLY A 156 -6.51 1.09 -5.20
CA GLY A 156 -7.42 0.16 -5.87
C GLY A 156 -7.43 0.35 -7.39
N ALA A 157 -7.52 1.58 -7.85
CA ALA A 157 -7.53 1.92 -9.28
C ALA A 157 -6.21 1.53 -9.97
N VAL A 158 -5.07 1.90 -9.39
CA VAL A 158 -3.75 1.57 -9.92
C VAL A 158 -3.52 0.06 -9.91
N ASN A 159 -3.82 -0.63 -8.81
CA ASN A 159 -3.66 -2.08 -8.71
C ASN A 159 -4.51 -2.80 -9.76
N THR A 160 -5.78 -2.44 -9.91
CA THR A 160 -6.65 -3.06 -10.91
C THR A 160 -6.13 -2.81 -12.33
N CYS A 161 -5.72 -1.59 -12.63
CA CYS A 161 -5.15 -1.24 -13.93
C CYS A 161 -3.92 -2.11 -14.24
N LEU A 162 -2.95 -2.19 -13.31
CA LEU A 162 -1.72 -2.93 -13.51
C LEU A 162 -1.90 -4.45 -13.59
N LEU A 163 -2.91 -5.01 -12.94
CA LEU A 163 -3.26 -6.43 -13.06
C LEU A 163 -3.71 -6.79 -14.49
N TYR A 164 -4.34 -5.85 -15.22
CA TYR A 164 -4.77 -6.08 -16.60
C TYR A 164 -3.71 -5.72 -17.63
N THR A 165 -2.77 -4.84 -17.30
CA THR A 165 -1.72 -4.37 -18.22
C THR A 165 -0.43 -5.18 -18.10
N SER A 166 -0.17 -5.80 -16.97
CA SER A 166 0.99 -6.69 -16.79
C SER A 166 0.65 -8.09 -17.32
N PRO A 167 1.45 -8.65 -18.23
CA PRO A 167 1.22 -10.02 -18.68
C PRO A 167 1.33 -10.99 -17.50
N SER A 168 0.21 -11.61 -17.17
CA SER A 168 0.17 -12.67 -16.17
C SER A 168 0.57 -13.99 -16.84
N PRO A 169 1.26 -14.90 -16.15
CA PRO A 169 1.47 -16.27 -16.66
C PRO A 169 0.17 -16.97 -17.10
N ARG A 170 -0.98 -16.54 -16.57
CA ARG A 170 -2.30 -17.05 -16.98
C ARG A 170 -2.75 -16.53 -18.34
N ASP A 171 -2.22 -15.40 -18.81
CA ASP A 171 -2.59 -14.80 -20.10
C ASP A 171 -1.90 -15.47 -21.28
N LEU A 172 -0.82 -16.24 -21.01
CA LEU A 172 -0.10 -17.03 -22.01
C LEU A 172 -0.88 -18.25 -22.51
N TYR A 173 -2.00 -18.59 -21.89
CA TYR A 173 -2.84 -19.77 -22.21
C TYR A 173 -4.24 -19.42 -22.70
N ARG A 174 -4.46 -18.18 -23.16
CA ARG A 174 -5.71 -17.74 -23.80
C ARG A 174 -5.54 -17.52 -25.29
#